data_605b1c4c2ebe26e94805761d2a7e5b1b
#
_entry.id   605b1c4c2ebe26e94805761d2a7e5b1b
#
_cell.length_a   1.000
_cell.length_b   1.000
_cell.length_c   1.000
_cell.angle_alpha   90.00
_cell.angle_beta   90.00
_cell.angle_gamma   90.00
#
_symmetry.space_group_name_H-M   'P 1'
#
loop_
_entity.id
_entity.type
_entity.pdbx_description
1 polymer ?
#
loop_
_entity_poly.entity_id
_entity_poly.type
_entity_poly.pdbx_seq_one_letter_code
_entity_poly.pdbx_strand_id
1 'polypeptide(L)'
;MRVKAGGFYMSGSDMKERLKSLMNEQKLAVLASSHKDEPYTNLVAFASSDDLKYIFFVTPVSTRKYSYMTSSRKVSMMIDNRSNNENDFKDAMAVNASGSVNEVEKTDAIVKLYLGKHPYLRDFLESPSSALMRLEVKNYIIASRFQNVVEMDMK
;
A
#
# COMPACT_ATOMS: atom_id res chain seq x y z
N MET A 1 -19.83 0.69 2.14
CA MET A 1 -18.91 -0.30 2.71
C MET A 1 -19.65 -1.62 2.86
N ARG A 2 -19.28 -2.62 2.11
CA ARG A 2 -19.84 -3.97 2.26
C ARG A 2 -18.90 -4.79 3.13
N VAL A 3 -19.37 -5.17 4.32
CA VAL A 3 -18.67 -6.09 5.22
C VAL A 3 -19.19 -7.49 4.95
N LYS A 4 -18.38 -8.37 4.37
CA LYS A 4 -18.60 -9.81 4.41
C LYS A 4 -17.86 -10.33 5.63
N ALA A 5 -18.57 -10.49 6.75
CA ALA A 5 -17.99 -10.98 7.98
C ALA A 5 -18.54 -12.37 8.33
N GLY A 6 -17.63 -13.33 8.55
CA GLY A 6 -17.88 -14.44 9.46
C GLY A 6 -17.62 -13.97 10.89
N GLY A 7 -18.68 -13.61 11.63
CA GLY A 7 -18.77 -13.62 13.08
C GLY A 7 -17.84 -12.71 13.90
N PHE A 8 -17.95 -11.40 13.80
CA PHE A 8 -17.82 -10.37 14.85
C PHE A 8 -18.05 -9.02 14.18
N TYR A 9 -19.09 -8.29 14.58
CA TYR A 9 -19.39 -6.96 14.04
C TYR A 9 -18.39 -5.93 14.61
N MET A 10 -17.43 -5.52 13.79
CA MET A 10 -16.73 -4.25 14.00
C MET A 10 -17.43 -3.16 13.20
N SER A 11 -17.58 -1.97 13.75
CA SER A 11 -18.12 -0.84 13.00
C SER A 11 -17.16 -0.46 11.84
N GLY A 12 -17.72 0.07 10.76
CA GLY A 12 -16.90 0.50 9.63
C GLY A 12 -15.89 1.61 9.98
N SER A 13 -16.21 2.42 10.98
CA SER A 13 -15.30 3.44 11.53
C SER A 13 -14.11 2.82 12.25
N ASP A 14 -14.31 1.77 13.06
CA ASP A 14 -13.22 1.11 13.78
C ASP A 14 -12.25 0.42 12.83
N MET A 15 -12.75 -0.18 11.76
CA MET A 15 -11.91 -0.82 10.74
C MET A 15 -11.09 0.22 9.98
N LYS A 16 -11.67 1.37 9.65
CA LYS A 16 -10.95 2.47 9.00
C LYS A 16 -9.83 3.02 9.88
N GLU A 17 -10.08 3.19 11.17
CA GLU A 17 -9.05 3.64 12.12
C GLU A 17 -7.91 2.62 12.26
N ARG A 18 -8.23 1.33 12.33
CA ARG A 18 -7.21 0.27 12.36
C ARG A 18 -6.39 0.25 11.07
N LEU A 19 -7.02 0.44 9.91
CA LEU A 19 -6.32 0.56 8.64
C LEU A 19 -5.38 1.75 8.63
N LYS A 20 -5.83 2.93 9.09
CA LYS A 20 -4.97 4.12 9.21
C LYS A 20 -3.78 3.88 10.12
N SER A 21 -3.99 3.24 11.27
CA SER A 21 -2.91 2.89 12.20
C SER A 21 -1.87 2.01 11.52
N LEU A 22 -2.30 0.92 10.87
CA LEU A 22 -1.40 0.04 10.12
C LEU A 22 -0.60 0.80 9.05
N MET A 23 -1.28 1.62 8.26
CA MET A 23 -0.65 2.40 7.18
C MET A 23 0.39 3.40 7.70
N ASN A 24 0.18 3.95 8.89
CA ASN A 24 1.11 4.89 9.53
C ASN A 24 2.30 4.19 10.20
N GLU A 25 2.07 3.05 10.82
CA GLU A 25 3.08 2.31 11.57
C GLU A 25 4.04 1.53 10.66
N GLN A 26 3.53 0.94 9.57
CA GLN A 26 4.34 0.14 8.68
C GLN A 26 5.12 1.02 7.70
N LYS A 27 6.41 0.72 7.55
CA LYS A 27 7.32 1.48 6.67
C LYS A 27 7.46 0.88 5.28
N LEU A 28 7.31 -0.43 5.17
CA LEU A 28 7.48 -1.20 3.94
C LEU A 28 6.18 -1.90 3.56
N ALA A 29 5.99 -2.04 2.27
CA ALA A 29 4.92 -2.83 1.68
C ALA A 29 5.47 -3.75 0.60
N VAL A 30 4.78 -4.85 0.34
CA VAL A 30 5.05 -5.70 -0.82
C VAL A 30 4.22 -5.18 -1.99
N LEU A 31 4.88 -4.66 -3.01
CA LEU A 31 4.26 -4.26 -4.27
C LEU A 31 4.20 -5.47 -5.21
N ALA A 32 3.02 -5.78 -5.71
CA ALA A 32 2.81 -6.76 -6.77
C ALA A 32 2.47 -6.04 -8.08
N SER A 33 3.23 -6.33 -9.12
CA SER A 33 3.02 -5.86 -10.49
C SER A 33 3.06 -7.05 -11.45
N SER A 34 2.57 -6.87 -12.66
CA SER A 34 2.55 -7.94 -13.67
C SER A 34 2.80 -7.38 -15.07
N HIS A 35 3.38 -8.22 -15.90
CA HIS A 35 3.55 -7.97 -17.33
C HIS A 35 3.38 -9.29 -18.09
N LYS A 36 2.50 -9.32 -19.09
CA LYS A 36 2.21 -10.54 -19.90
C LYS A 36 1.97 -11.77 -19.03
N ASP A 37 1.10 -11.62 -18.02
CA ASP A 37 0.73 -12.68 -17.06
C ASP A 37 1.86 -13.14 -16.12
N GLU A 38 3.04 -12.53 -16.16
CA GLU A 38 4.11 -12.78 -15.20
C GLU A 38 3.98 -11.85 -13.99
N PRO A 39 3.66 -12.39 -12.81
CA PRO A 39 3.63 -11.61 -11.58
C PRO A 39 5.04 -11.35 -11.06
N TYR A 40 5.23 -10.20 -10.45
CA TYR A 40 6.49 -9.82 -9.81
C TYR A 40 6.21 -9.08 -8.51
N THR A 41 6.90 -9.45 -7.43
CA THR A 41 6.77 -8.82 -6.13
C THR A 41 8.09 -8.27 -5.63
N ASN A 42 8.03 -7.14 -4.92
CA ASN A 42 9.19 -6.52 -4.30
C ASN A 42 8.79 -5.60 -3.16
N LEU A 43 9.75 -5.25 -2.31
CA LEU A 43 9.53 -4.31 -1.22
C LEU A 43 9.66 -2.85 -1.69
N VAL A 44 8.78 -2.00 -1.19
CA VAL A 44 8.83 -0.55 -1.38
C VAL A 44 8.55 0.17 -0.07
N ALA A 45 9.25 1.29 0.16
CA ALA A 45 8.88 2.23 1.19
C ALA A 45 7.69 3.05 0.71
N PHE A 46 6.65 3.17 1.51
CA PHE A 46 5.41 3.82 1.12
C PHE A 46 4.91 4.84 2.14
N ALA A 47 4.09 5.76 1.68
CA ALA A 47 3.29 6.66 2.52
C ALA A 47 1.88 6.77 1.96
N SER A 48 0.86 6.77 2.81
CA SER A 48 -0.53 6.92 2.39
C SER A 48 -1.05 8.33 2.63
N SER A 49 -1.99 8.77 1.80
CA SER A 49 -2.79 9.95 2.10
C SER A 49 -3.69 9.70 3.31
N ASP A 50 -4.05 10.76 4.02
CA ASP A 50 -4.87 10.66 5.24
C ASP A 50 -6.28 10.12 4.98
N ASP A 51 -6.82 10.37 3.79
CA ASP A 51 -8.11 9.85 3.34
C ASP A 51 -8.05 8.40 2.82
N LEU A 52 -6.85 7.78 2.79
CA LEU A 52 -6.58 6.44 2.32
C LEU A 52 -6.81 6.21 0.81
N LYS A 53 -7.05 7.26 0.03
CA LYS A 53 -7.29 7.15 -1.42
C LYS A 53 -6.02 6.89 -2.21
N TYR A 54 -4.88 7.35 -1.70
CA TYR A 54 -3.61 7.30 -2.41
C TYR A 54 -2.51 6.69 -1.55
N ILE A 55 -1.68 5.88 -2.20
CA ILE A 55 -0.41 5.37 -1.64
C ILE A 55 0.71 5.82 -2.55
N PHE A 56 1.74 6.45 -1.98
CA PHE A 56 2.90 6.97 -2.69
C PHE A 56 4.13 6.12 -2.39
N PHE A 57 4.95 5.88 -3.39
CA PHE A 57 6.23 5.20 -3.28
C PHE A 57 7.19 5.67 -4.37
N VAL A 58 8.48 5.43 -4.19
CA VAL A 58 9.53 5.86 -5.11
C VAL A 58 10.21 4.64 -5.70
N THR A 59 10.54 4.70 -6.97
CA THR A 59 11.27 3.64 -7.66
C THR A 59 12.23 4.22 -8.69
N PRO A 60 13.44 3.66 -8.84
CA PRO A 60 14.30 4.02 -9.97
C PRO A 60 13.64 3.62 -11.29
N VAL A 61 13.73 4.47 -12.30
CA VAL A 61 13.12 4.23 -13.63
C VAL A 61 13.76 3.06 -14.38
N SER A 62 14.94 2.63 -14.00
CA SER A 62 15.67 1.49 -14.59
C SER A 62 15.24 0.12 -14.04
N THR A 63 14.23 0.07 -13.16
CA THR A 63 13.82 -1.18 -12.52
C THR A 63 12.76 -1.95 -13.30
N ARG A 64 12.72 -3.28 -13.10
CA ARG A 64 11.68 -4.14 -13.67
C ARG A 64 10.27 -3.71 -13.24
N LYS A 65 10.09 -3.37 -11.96
CA LYS A 65 8.79 -2.91 -11.45
C LYS A 65 8.30 -1.65 -12.13
N TYR A 66 9.18 -0.68 -12.43
CA TYR A 66 8.81 0.52 -13.17
C TYR A 66 8.33 0.16 -14.58
N SER A 67 9.08 -0.68 -15.32
CA SER A 67 8.70 -1.17 -16.63
C SER A 67 7.35 -1.90 -16.61
N TYR A 68 7.09 -2.73 -15.60
CA TYR A 68 5.82 -3.44 -15.47
C TYR A 68 4.65 -2.50 -15.21
N MET A 69 4.83 -1.50 -14.34
CA MET A 69 3.81 -0.52 -14.01
C MET A 69 3.49 0.44 -15.16
N THR A 70 4.43 0.71 -16.04
CA THR A 70 4.17 1.51 -17.26
C THR A 70 3.43 0.72 -18.32
N SER A 71 3.61 -0.60 -18.37
CA SER A 71 2.90 -1.50 -19.29
C SER A 71 1.51 -1.88 -18.80
N SER A 72 1.37 -2.18 -17.51
CA SER A 72 0.10 -2.49 -16.85
C SER A 72 -0.03 -1.66 -15.58
N ARG A 73 -0.96 -0.74 -15.59
CA ARG A 73 -1.19 0.16 -14.44
C ARG A 73 -1.89 -0.50 -13.26
N LYS A 74 -2.36 -1.72 -13.41
CA LYS A 74 -3.01 -2.46 -12.34
C LYS A 74 -1.96 -3.07 -11.43
N VAL A 75 -2.00 -2.69 -10.16
CA VAL A 75 -1.09 -3.20 -9.13
C VAL A 75 -1.85 -3.52 -7.87
N SER A 76 -1.20 -4.30 -7.02
CA SER A 76 -1.66 -4.60 -5.68
C SER A 76 -0.52 -4.39 -4.70
N MET A 77 -0.84 -3.93 -3.50
CA MET A 77 0.15 -3.67 -2.46
C MET A 77 -0.32 -4.32 -1.16
N MET A 78 0.53 -5.17 -0.59
CA MET A 78 0.26 -5.80 0.70
C MET A 78 1.03 -5.10 1.80
N ILE A 79 0.32 -4.71 2.84
CA ILE A 79 0.84 -4.11 4.06
C ILE A 79 0.39 -4.98 5.23
N ASP A 80 1.30 -5.38 6.10
CA ASP A 80 0.99 -6.22 7.24
C ASP A 80 1.84 -5.88 8.47
N ASN A 81 1.39 -6.32 9.62
CA ASN A 81 2.08 -6.13 10.91
C ASN A 81 2.58 -7.45 11.52
N ARG A 82 2.81 -8.46 10.69
CA ARG A 82 3.35 -9.73 11.18
C ARG A 82 4.70 -9.55 11.89
N SER A 83 4.94 -10.36 12.89
CA SER A 83 6.20 -10.45 13.65
C SER A 83 6.99 -11.73 13.36
N ASN A 84 6.45 -12.61 12.48
CA ASN A 84 6.99 -13.93 12.12
C ASN A 84 7.08 -14.87 13.34
N ASN A 85 6.07 -14.86 14.18
CA ASN A 85 5.92 -15.80 15.29
C ASN A 85 4.48 -16.33 15.37
N GLU A 86 4.24 -17.28 16.27
CA GLU A 86 2.95 -17.97 16.38
C GLU A 86 1.78 -17.04 16.76
N ASN A 87 2.04 -15.89 17.38
CA ASN A 87 1.00 -14.94 17.73
C ASN A 87 0.37 -14.30 16.49
N ASP A 88 1.07 -14.28 15.36
CA ASP A 88 0.55 -13.74 14.11
C ASP A 88 -0.75 -14.43 13.66
N PHE A 89 -0.92 -15.71 13.99
CA PHE A 89 -2.17 -16.44 13.70
C PHE A 89 -3.40 -15.85 14.41
N LYS A 90 -3.19 -15.12 15.50
CA LYS A 90 -4.26 -14.49 16.28
C LYS A 90 -4.33 -12.98 16.06
N ASP A 91 -3.17 -12.33 15.94
CA ASP A 91 -3.06 -10.89 16.13
C ASP A 91 -2.65 -10.14 14.86
N ALA A 92 -2.04 -10.81 13.88
CA ALA A 92 -1.61 -10.15 12.66
C ALA A 92 -2.79 -9.69 11.80
N MET A 93 -2.60 -8.51 11.21
CA MET A 93 -3.48 -7.93 10.22
C MET A 93 -2.71 -7.75 8.92
N ALA A 94 -3.29 -8.20 7.83
CA ALA A 94 -2.78 -7.99 6.48
C ALA A 94 -3.81 -7.26 5.64
N VAL A 95 -3.35 -6.29 4.88
CA VAL A 95 -4.17 -5.47 4.01
C VAL A 95 -3.65 -5.56 2.59
N ASN A 96 -4.54 -5.85 1.66
CA ASN A 96 -4.28 -5.77 0.25
C ASN A 96 -4.97 -4.51 -0.30
N ALA A 97 -4.17 -3.55 -0.80
CA ALA A 97 -4.63 -2.37 -1.48
C ALA A 97 -4.47 -2.56 -2.99
N SER A 98 -5.56 -2.63 -3.73
CA SER A 98 -5.53 -2.77 -5.19
C SER A 98 -6.05 -1.53 -5.90
N GLY A 99 -5.49 -1.24 -7.07
CA GLY A 99 -5.90 -0.07 -7.84
C GLY A 99 -5.03 0.18 -9.07
N SER A 100 -4.96 1.44 -9.46
CA SER A 100 -4.21 1.89 -10.63
C SER A 100 -3.05 2.78 -10.23
N VAL A 101 -1.87 2.51 -10.77
CA VAL A 101 -0.65 3.27 -10.49
C VAL A 101 -0.30 4.20 -11.64
N ASN A 102 0.16 5.40 -11.30
CA ASN A 102 0.70 6.38 -12.24
C ASN A 102 1.93 7.06 -11.64
N GLU A 103 2.86 7.45 -12.49
CA GLU A 103 3.90 8.40 -12.13
C GLU A 103 3.27 9.79 -11.95
N VAL A 104 3.71 10.52 -10.92
CA VAL A 104 3.21 11.85 -10.59
C VAL A 104 4.37 12.82 -10.33
N GLU A 105 4.10 14.11 -10.45
CA GLU A 105 5.06 15.13 -10.11
C GLU A 105 5.41 15.12 -8.62
N LYS A 106 6.67 15.44 -8.32
CA LYS A 106 7.19 15.57 -6.95
C LYS A 106 6.78 16.94 -6.38
N THR A 107 5.48 17.13 -6.16
CA THR A 107 4.96 18.38 -5.56
C THR A 107 5.38 18.50 -4.10
N ASP A 108 5.48 19.73 -3.60
CA ASP A 108 5.89 19.99 -2.20
C ASP A 108 5.02 19.25 -1.20
N ALA A 109 3.71 19.16 -1.44
CA ALA A 109 2.78 18.46 -0.55
C ALA A 109 3.07 16.95 -0.47
N ILE A 110 3.31 16.29 -1.62
CA ILE A 110 3.61 14.85 -1.65
C ILE A 110 5.01 14.57 -1.10
N VAL A 111 5.99 15.40 -1.43
CA VAL A 111 7.35 15.31 -0.88
C VAL A 111 7.33 15.42 0.64
N LYS A 112 6.60 16.39 1.18
CA LYS A 112 6.43 16.57 2.64
C LYS A 112 5.78 15.35 3.29
N LEU A 113 4.73 14.81 2.68
CA LEU A 113 4.05 13.60 3.17
C LEU A 113 5.01 12.40 3.21
N TYR A 114 5.70 12.14 2.10
CA TYR A 114 6.59 11.00 1.96
C TYR A 114 7.81 11.10 2.88
N LEU A 115 8.48 12.24 2.90
CA LEU A 115 9.67 12.47 3.73
C LEU A 115 9.32 12.62 5.22
N GLY A 116 8.10 13.03 5.56
CA GLY A 116 7.63 13.00 6.94
C GLY A 116 7.65 11.60 7.54
N LYS A 117 7.40 10.59 6.72
CA LYS A 117 7.48 9.18 7.12
C LYS A 117 8.88 8.57 6.89
N HIS A 118 9.57 9.00 5.83
CA HIS A 118 10.86 8.46 5.39
C HIS A 118 11.92 9.56 5.23
N PRO A 119 12.36 10.22 6.32
CA PRO A 119 13.29 11.35 6.23
C PRO A 119 14.66 10.98 5.63
N TYR A 120 15.07 9.71 5.74
CA TYR A 120 16.34 9.21 5.20
C TYR A 120 16.32 8.95 3.68
N LEU A 121 15.16 9.05 3.04
CA LEU A 121 14.99 8.78 1.61
C LEU A 121 14.94 10.05 0.75
N ARG A 122 15.37 11.21 1.27
CA ARG A 122 15.37 12.47 0.53
C ARG A 122 16.15 12.40 -0.77
N ASP A 123 17.39 11.97 -0.73
CA ASP A 123 18.24 11.90 -1.92
C ASP A 123 17.68 10.93 -2.96
N PHE A 124 17.11 9.83 -2.49
CA PHE A 124 16.44 8.86 -3.35
C PHE A 124 15.19 9.43 -4.04
N LEU A 125 14.34 10.13 -3.29
CA LEU A 125 13.16 10.79 -3.83
C LEU A 125 13.52 11.91 -4.81
N GLU A 126 14.51 12.73 -4.49
CA GLU A 126 14.90 13.90 -5.28
C GLU A 126 15.76 13.55 -6.49
N SER A 127 16.29 12.32 -6.57
CA SER A 127 17.10 11.88 -7.71
C SER A 127 16.32 11.99 -9.02
N PRO A 128 16.92 12.54 -10.10
CA PRO A 128 16.29 12.59 -11.43
C PRO A 128 16.00 11.20 -12.03
N SER A 129 16.74 10.18 -11.59
CA SER A 129 16.54 8.78 -12.03
C SER A 129 15.48 8.03 -11.23
N SER A 130 14.83 8.69 -10.28
CA SER A 130 13.77 8.12 -9.46
C SER A 130 12.41 8.71 -9.83
N ALA A 131 11.43 7.85 -10.02
CA ALA A 131 10.03 8.20 -10.25
C ALA A 131 9.24 8.14 -8.95
N LEU A 132 8.42 9.17 -8.71
CA LEU A 132 7.40 9.15 -7.67
C LEU A 132 6.13 8.53 -8.24
N MET A 133 5.69 7.42 -7.67
CA MET A 133 4.53 6.67 -8.08
C MET A 133 3.38 6.90 -7.12
N ARG A 134 2.17 7.00 -7.67
CA ARG A 134 0.92 7.10 -6.91
C ARG A 134 -0.01 5.95 -7.28
N LEU A 135 -0.30 5.10 -6.31
CA LEU A 135 -1.38 4.12 -6.39
C LEU A 135 -2.70 4.80 -5.97
N GLU A 136 -3.63 4.91 -6.90
CA GLU A 136 -5.02 5.25 -6.61
C GLU A 136 -5.75 3.99 -6.20
N VAL A 137 -6.05 3.88 -4.92
CA VAL A 137 -6.65 2.67 -4.35
C VAL A 137 -8.14 2.63 -4.68
N LYS A 138 -8.57 1.52 -5.27
CA LYS A 138 -9.98 1.25 -5.56
C LYS A 138 -10.63 0.40 -4.49
N ASN A 139 -9.86 -0.51 -3.92
CA ASN A 139 -10.36 -1.49 -2.96
C ASN A 139 -9.28 -1.85 -1.95
N TYR A 140 -9.69 -1.99 -0.69
CA TYR A 140 -8.92 -2.61 0.38
C TYR A 140 -9.57 -3.94 0.79
N ILE A 141 -8.78 -5.01 0.83
CA ILE A 141 -9.16 -6.28 1.44
C ILE A 141 -8.34 -6.43 2.72
N ILE A 142 -9.01 -6.49 3.85
CA ILE A 142 -8.38 -6.53 5.17
C ILE A 142 -8.63 -7.89 5.78
N ALA A 143 -7.57 -8.66 6.01
CA ALA A 143 -7.61 -9.94 6.67
C ALA A 143 -7.04 -9.80 8.09
N SER A 144 -7.79 -10.26 9.08
CA SER A 144 -7.35 -10.30 10.48
C SER A 144 -7.73 -11.63 11.12
N ARG A 145 -6.96 -12.09 12.10
CA ARG A 145 -7.21 -13.37 12.78
C ARG A 145 -7.43 -14.54 11.81
N PHE A 146 -6.66 -14.57 10.72
CA PHE A 146 -6.68 -15.58 9.66
C PHE A 146 -7.99 -15.78 8.89
N GLN A 147 -9.15 -15.46 9.45
CA GLN A 147 -10.45 -15.80 8.86
C GLN A 147 -11.41 -14.62 8.73
N ASN A 148 -11.13 -13.50 9.37
CA ASN A 148 -11.98 -12.32 9.28
C ASN A 148 -11.52 -11.45 8.11
N VAL A 149 -12.29 -11.48 7.03
CA VAL A 149 -12.01 -10.68 5.84
C VAL A 149 -13.06 -9.59 5.70
N VAL A 150 -12.60 -8.35 5.59
CA VAL A 150 -13.42 -7.16 5.36
C VAL A 150 -12.98 -6.51 4.06
N GLU A 151 -13.93 -6.16 3.22
CA GLU A 151 -13.70 -5.47 1.97
C GLU A 151 -14.22 -4.04 2.06
N MET A 152 -13.39 -3.08 1.63
CA MET A 152 -13.71 -1.66 1.63
C MET A 152 -13.43 -1.05 0.27
N ASP A 153 -14.51 -0.69 -0.44
CA ASP A 153 -14.42 0.02 -1.71
C ASP A 153 -14.17 1.51 -1.48
N MET A 154 -13.20 2.05 -2.20
CA MET A 154 -12.87 3.47 -2.22
C MET A 154 -13.63 4.15 -3.38
N LYS A 155 -14.63 4.94 -3.05
CA LYS A 155 -15.43 5.72 -4.03
C LYS A 155 -14.94 7.14 -4.12
#